data_ef4751938798718f6b0ad8bd415f4e46
#
_entry.id   ef4751938798718f6b0ad8bd415f4e46
#
_cell.length_a   1.000
_cell.length_b   1.000
_cell.length_c   1.000
_cell.angle_alpha   90.00
_cell.angle_beta   90.00
_cell.angle_gamma   90.00
#
_symmetry.space_group_name_H-M   'P 1'
#
loop_
_entity.id
_entity.type
_entity.pdbx_description
1 polymer ?
#
loop_
_entity_poly.entity_id
_entity_poly.type
_entity_poly.pdbx_seq_one_letter_code
_entity_poly.pdbx_strand_id
1 'polypeptide(L)'
;MQTLKLSVLDDMYWQLPKYCVTAKKDIGVWEYTRGEFLGEDGYRYDDFKSTIKTGDRWLAAYDSAHFFKASVTVPYEMDGKPLRARLKVGGEALVKCNGKYVAGCTSRRTIPDRADVELGIHKGGEVLTFEVEATVDSMEFCDDAMDGAKYQECDFGETSIFTVDPECEGYFFDLEVAFDALDYIKDEHIKSKVYAAIDDSLHVVDYDFEPDAVRESMHRARQLYLKRISEIEWSAQSRVMLTGHSHIDVAWLWRVQESIRKSARTFTNVTSLMDIYPEMTFGQSEAVLYDMVKRHYPEIYEKLKEKVAAGQWDICGNVWVEADTNISSGESLIRQVLYGTEFFKREFGKVSKTYWLPDCFGFTAALPQIINGCGMEN
;
A
#
# COMPACT_ATOMS: atom_id res chain seq x y z
N MET A 1 20.07 -6.91 32.45
CA MET A 1 18.76 -7.38 32.95
C MET A 1 17.61 -6.80 32.09
N GLN A 2 17.61 -5.50 31.77
CA GLN A 2 16.58 -4.85 30.95
C GLN A 2 16.55 -5.38 29.50
N THR A 3 17.69 -5.60 28.88
CA THR A 3 17.81 -6.14 27.50
C THR A 3 17.28 -7.58 27.38
N LEU A 4 17.46 -8.42 28.41
CA LEU A 4 16.93 -9.78 28.43
C LEU A 4 15.41 -9.81 28.59
N LYS A 5 14.83 -8.87 29.34
CA LYS A 5 13.38 -8.73 29.49
C LYS A 5 12.72 -8.27 28.19
N LEU A 6 13.36 -7.34 27.46
CA LEU A 6 12.84 -6.89 26.14
C LEU A 6 12.80 -8.02 25.13
N SER A 7 13.80 -8.91 25.08
CA SER A 7 13.78 -10.05 24.16
C SER A 7 12.66 -11.06 24.47
N VAL A 8 12.31 -11.25 25.75
CA VAL A 8 11.19 -12.12 26.14
C VAL A 8 9.86 -11.51 25.73
N LEU A 9 9.67 -10.20 25.93
CA LEU A 9 8.45 -9.52 25.52
C LEU A 9 8.30 -9.49 24.00
N ASP A 10 9.42 -9.33 23.28
CA ASP A 10 9.45 -9.42 21.82
C ASP A 10 9.04 -10.82 21.34
N ASP A 11 9.56 -11.89 21.94
CA ASP A 11 9.16 -13.26 21.65
C ASP A 11 7.65 -13.50 21.92
N MET A 12 7.10 -12.93 22.99
CA MET A 12 5.67 -13.01 23.32
C MET A 12 4.84 -12.25 22.28
N TYR A 13 5.25 -11.05 21.91
CA TYR A 13 4.59 -10.22 20.92
C TYR A 13 4.52 -10.93 19.55
N TRP A 14 5.62 -11.51 19.07
CA TRP A 14 5.67 -12.20 17.78
C TRP A 14 4.83 -13.49 17.71
N GLN A 15 4.28 -13.95 18.83
CA GLN A 15 3.32 -15.04 18.82
C GLN A 15 1.88 -14.59 18.54
N LEU A 16 1.54 -13.31 18.75
CA LEU A 16 0.17 -12.80 18.65
C LEU A 16 -0.45 -12.92 17.25
N PRO A 17 0.28 -12.63 16.13
CA PRO A 17 -0.30 -12.62 14.78
C PRO A 17 -0.99 -13.92 14.39
N LYS A 18 -0.50 -15.07 14.86
CA LYS A 18 -1.09 -16.38 14.54
C LYS A 18 -2.52 -16.56 15.09
N TYR A 19 -2.88 -15.80 16.13
CA TYR A 19 -4.20 -15.84 16.74
C TYR A 19 -5.16 -14.79 16.15
N CYS A 20 -4.66 -13.78 15.43
CA CYS A 20 -5.51 -12.75 14.83
C CYS A 20 -6.39 -13.33 13.72
N VAL A 21 -5.94 -14.32 12.96
CA VAL A 21 -6.74 -14.99 11.92
C VAL A 21 -7.73 -15.95 12.56
N THR A 22 -9.03 -15.76 12.27
CA THR A 22 -10.12 -16.58 12.85
C THR A 22 -10.60 -17.69 11.94
N ALA A 23 -10.53 -17.48 10.62
CA ALA A 23 -10.82 -18.49 9.61
C ALA A 23 -10.00 -18.20 8.36
N LYS A 24 -9.60 -19.25 7.63
CA LYS A 24 -8.79 -19.13 6.42
C LYS A 24 -9.15 -20.22 5.42
N LYS A 25 -9.19 -19.84 4.13
CA LYS A 25 -9.44 -20.74 3.01
C LYS A 25 -8.45 -20.44 1.88
N ASP A 26 -7.68 -21.44 1.48
CA ASP A 26 -6.77 -21.33 0.34
C ASP A 26 -7.56 -21.22 -0.96
N ILE A 27 -7.10 -20.36 -1.87
CA ILE A 27 -7.70 -20.17 -3.20
C ILE A 27 -7.35 -21.35 -4.12
N GLY A 28 -6.13 -21.90 -3.96
CA GLY A 28 -5.72 -23.12 -4.63
C GLY A 28 -5.00 -22.85 -5.95
N VAL A 29 -5.53 -23.42 -7.03
CA VAL A 29 -4.90 -23.37 -8.36
C VAL A 29 -5.44 -22.20 -9.16
N TRP A 30 -4.53 -21.46 -9.82
CA TRP A 30 -4.83 -20.31 -10.66
C TRP A 30 -4.59 -20.66 -12.14
N GLU A 31 -5.45 -20.16 -13.01
CA GLU A 31 -5.16 -20.04 -14.43
C GLU A 31 -4.05 -18.99 -14.61
N TYR A 32 -3.09 -19.27 -15.49
CA TYR A 32 -1.94 -18.41 -15.71
C TYR A 32 -1.71 -18.18 -17.19
N THR A 33 -1.70 -16.91 -17.57
CA THR A 33 -1.42 -16.45 -18.95
C THR A 33 -0.39 -15.32 -18.92
N ARG A 34 0.18 -15.00 -20.09
CA ARG A 34 1.22 -13.96 -20.22
C ARG A 34 0.92 -13.04 -21.38
N GLY A 35 1.56 -11.88 -21.33
CA GLY A 35 1.56 -10.90 -22.39
C GLY A 35 2.61 -9.83 -22.17
N GLU A 36 2.53 -8.80 -22.97
CA GLU A 36 3.35 -7.60 -22.89
C GLU A 36 2.43 -6.38 -22.88
N PHE A 37 2.71 -5.41 -22.04
CA PHE A 37 2.00 -4.15 -22.04
C PHE A 37 2.64 -3.17 -23.02
N LEU A 38 1.88 -2.71 -24.02
CA LEU A 38 2.33 -1.84 -25.09
C LEU A 38 1.96 -0.35 -24.91
N GLY A 39 1.58 0.03 -23.68
CA GLY A 39 1.11 1.39 -23.41
C GLY A 39 -0.22 1.69 -24.09
N GLU A 40 -0.26 2.68 -24.97
CA GLU A 40 -1.48 3.11 -25.68
C GLU A 40 -2.15 1.98 -26.47
N ASP A 41 -1.39 1.00 -26.95
CA ASP A 41 -1.90 -0.14 -27.73
C ASP A 41 -2.44 -1.28 -26.82
N GLY A 42 -2.46 -1.09 -25.50
CA GLY A 42 -2.95 -2.07 -24.52
C GLY A 42 -2.04 -3.28 -24.35
N TYR A 43 -2.62 -4.48 -24.34
CA TYR A 43 -1.87 -5.73 -24.12
C TYR A 43 -1.78 -6.57 -25.36
N ARG A 44 -0.58 -7.08 -25.63
CA ARG A 44 -0.34 -8.16 -26.57
C ARG A 44 -0.18 -9.47 -25.81
N TYR A 45 -1.17 -10.35 -25.90
CA TYR A 45 -1.14 -11.65 -25.25
C TYR A 45 -0.35 -12.65 -26.09
N ASP A 46 0.40 -13.54 -25.43
CA ASP A 46 0.99 -14.70 -26.07
C ASP A 46 0.05 -15.93 -25.97
N ASP A 47 0.38 -17.02 -26.66
CA ASP A 47 -0.41 -18.25 -26.65
C ASP A 47 -0.17 -19.10 -25.39
N PHE A 48 0.65 -18.61 -24.45
CA PHE A 48 0.98 -19.34 -23.23
C PHE A 48 -0.23 -19.47 -22.32
N LYS A 49 -0.56 -20.70 -21.97
CA LYS A 49 -1.58 -21.02 -20.97
C LYS A 49 -1.08 -22.12 -20.06
N SER A 50 -1.19 -21.92 -18.77
CA SER A 50 -0.77 -22.85 -17.74
C SER A 50 -1.62 -22.71 -16.50
N THR A 51 -1.27 -23.45 -15.46
CA THR A 51 -1.78 -23.24 -14.11
C THR A 51 -0.61 -23.01 -13.16
N ILE A 52 -0.89 -22.32 -12.05
CA ILE A 52 0.09 -22.02 -11.01
C ILE A 52 -0.57 -22.11 -9.63
N LYS A 53 0.19 -22.45 -8.61
CA LYS A 53 -0.27 -22.58 -7.22
C LYS A 53 0.82 -22.17 -6.24
N THR A 54 0.45 -22.04 -4.99
CA THR A 54 1.39 -21.76 -3.89
C THR A 54 2.60 -22.72 -3.92
N GLY A 55 3.80 -22.16 -3.90
CA GLY A 55 5.08 -22.85 -3.96
C GLY A 55 5.67 -22.97 -5.37
N ASP A 56 4.92 -22.60 -6.41
CA ASP A 56 5.44 -22.54 -7.78
C ASP A 56 6.20 -21.21 -7.99
N ARG A 57 6.85 -21.10 -9.17
CA ARG A 57 7.57 -19.92 -9.61
C ARG A 57 7.22 -19.55 -11.04
N TRP A 58 7.36 -18.28 -11.35
CA TRP A 58 7.24 -17.76 -12.71
C TRP A 58 8.41 -16.84 -13.06
N LEU A 59 8.73 -16.78 -14.34
CA LEU A 59 9.83 -15.98 -14.85
C LEU A 59 9.27 -14.79 -15.61
N ALA A 60 9.72 -13.62 -15.26
CA ALA A 60 9.33 -12.37 -15.89
C ALA A 60 10.52 -11.71 -16.58
N ALA A 61 10.31 -11.28 -17.82
CA ALA A 61 11.17 -10.33 -18.50
C ALA A 61 10.74 -8.90 -18.15
N TYR A 62 11.62 -7.96 -18.39
CA TYR A 62 11.27 -6.54 -18.34
C TYR A 62 10.08 -6.26 -19.28
N ASP A 63 9.12 -5.44 -18.85
CA ASP A 63 7.88 -5.12 -19.56
C ASP A 63 6.87 -6.28 -19.71
N SER A 64 7.15 -7.49 -19.24
CA SER A 64 6.18 -8.58 -19.28
C SER A 64 4.99 -8.32 -18.36
N ALA A 65 3.84 -8.85 -18.75
CA ALA A 65 2.62 -8.86 -17.95
C ALA A 65 2.17 -10.30 -17.73
N HIS A 66 1.85 -10.63 -16.50
CA HIS A 66 1.45 -11.96 -16.07
C HIS A 66 0.06 -11.88 -15.46
N PHE A 67 -0.85 -12.70 -15.96
CA PHE A 67 -2.25 -12.67 -15.57
C PHE A 67 -2.61 -13.96 -14.85
N PHE A 68 -3.13 -13.81 -13.65
CA PHE A 68 -3.58 -14.91 -12.80
C PHE A 68 -5.09 -14.77 -12.57
N LYS A 69 -5.82 -15.88 -12.74
CA LYS A 69 -7.26 -15.90 -12.52
C LYS A 69 -7.64 -17.13 -11.71
N ALA A 70 -8.43 -16.91 -10.64
CA ALA A 70 -8.99 -17.99 -9.84
C ALA A 70 -10.31 -17.58 -9.19
N SER A 71 -11.07 -18.57 -8.75
CA SER A 71 -12.29 -18.34 -7.98
C SER A 71 -12.26 -19.16 -6.71
N VAL A 72 -12.87 -18.61 -5.65
CA VAL A 72 -13.02 -19.28 -4.36
C VAL A 72 -14.42 -19.04 -3.82
N THR A 73 -15.01 -20.08 -3.23
CA THR A 73 -16.28 -19.93 -2.52
C THR A 73 -16.03 -19.55 -1.07
N VAL A 74 -16.69 -18.49 -0.60
CA VAL A 74 -16.61 -18.01 0.78
C VAL A 74 -17.19 -19.09 1.71
N PRO A 75 -16.42 -19.61 2.68
CA PRO A 75 -16.93 -20.55 3.66
C PRO A 75 -18.04 -19.94 4.52
N TYR A 76 -19.00 -20.76 4.97
CA TYR A 76 -20.09 -20.28 5.84
C TYR A 76 -19.60 -19.76 7.20
N GLU A 77 -18.46 -20.22 7.69
CA GLU A 77 -17.82 -19.70 8.92
C GLU A 77 -17.31 -18.27 8.80
N MET A 78 -17.17 -17.75 7.56
CA MET A 78 -16.81 -16.36 7.25
C MET A 78 -18.03 -15.48 6.93
N ASP A 79 -19.25 -16.03 6.96
CA ASP A 79 -20.48 -15.30 6.62
C ASP A 79 -20.65 -14.03 7.44
N GLY A 80 -20.88 -12.91 6.76
CA GLY A 80 -21.14 -11.61 7.39
C GLY A 80 -19.96 -10.98 8.13
N LYS A 81 -18.75 -11.53 8.01
CA LYS A 81 -17.53 -10.99 8.62
C LYS A 81 -16.72 -10.18 7.59
N PRO A 82 -15.93 -9.16 8.03
CA PRO A 82 -14.95 -8.52 7.16
C PRO A 82 -13.96 -9.54 6.62
N LEU A 83 -13.89 -9.62 5.30
CA LEU A 83 -13.07 -10.58 4.56
C LEU A 83 -11.85 -9.90 3.98
N ARG A 84 -10.72 -10.56 4.07
CA ARG A 84 -9.48 -10.19 3.38
C ARG A 84 -9.02 -11.30 2.45
N ALA A 85 -8.26 -10.90 1.43
CA ALA A 85 -7.50 -11.86 0.63
C ALA A 85 -5.99 -11.62 0.82
N ARG A 86 -5.21 -12.68 1.02
CA ARG A 86 -3.76 -12.65 0.92
C ARG A 86 -3.37 -13.14 -0.46
N LEU A 87 -2.65 -12.32 -1.23
CA LEU A 87 -2.33 -12.58 -2.63
C LEU A 87 -0.83 -12.37 -2.87
N LYS A 88 0.00 -13.31 -2.41
CA LYS A 88 1.45 -13.30 -2.61
C LYS A 88 1.79 -13.88 -3.99
N VAL A 89 1.41 -13.18 -5.04
CA VAL A 89 1.59 -13.64 -6.43
C VAL A 89 2.99 -13.40 -6.99
N GLY A 90 3.84 -12.67 -6.27
CA GLY A 90 5.17 -12.22 -6.72
C GLY A 90 5.12 -10.90 -7.48
N GLY A 91 6.20 -10.12 -7.38
CA GLY A 91 6.33 -8.81 -8.03
C GLY A 91 5.33 -7.75 -7.54
N GLU A 92 4.94 -6.86 -8.44
CA GLU A 92 3.93 -5.82 -8.24
C GLU A 92 2.64 -6.18 -8.99
N ALA A 93 1.50 -6.12 -8.35
CA ALA A 93 0.24 -6.60 -8.92
C ALA A 93 -0.92 -5.61 -8.76
N LEU A 94 -1.79 -5.56 -9.77
CA LEU A 94 -3.09 -4.90 -9.73
C LEU A 94 -4.19 -5.97 -9.64
N VAL A 95 -5.09 -5.83 -8.68
CA VAL A 95 -6.08 -6.86 -8.34
C VAL A 95 -7.49 -6.40 -8.64
N LYS A 96 -8.24 -7.25 -9.33
CA LYS A 96 -9.70 -7.18 -9.43
C LYS A 96 -10.33 -8.32 -8.63
N CYS A 97 -11.44 -8.01 -7.96
CA CYS A 97 -12.35 -8.99 -7.40
C CYS A 97 -13.74 -8.78 -7.99
N ASN A 98 -14.34 -9.83 -8.56
CA ASN A 98 -15.62 -9.76 -9.25
C ASN A 98 -15.70 -8.60 -10.28
N GLY A 99 -14.62 -8.41 -11.05
CA GLY A 99 -14.49 -7.41 -12.10
C GLY A 99 -14.20 -5.98 -11.64
N LYS A 100 -14.13 -5.70 -10.33
CA LYS A 100 -13.82 -4.37 -9.77
C LYS A 100 -12.38 -4.30 -9.29
N TYR A 101 -11.70 -3.18 -9.53
CA TYR A 101 -10.37 -2.91 -8.97
C TYR A 101 -10.49 -2.73 -7.45
N VAL A 102 -9.69 -3.50 -6.70
CA VAL A 102 -9.74 -3.52 -5.22
C VAL A 102 -8.44 -3.14 -4.56
N ALA A 103 -7.29 -3.45 -5.14
CA ALA A 103 -5.98 -3.10 -4.57
C ALA A 103 -4.83 -3.13 -5.57
N GLY A 104 -3.73 -2.50 -5.19
CA GLY A 104 -2.38 -2.83 -5.63
C GLY A 104 -1.69 -3.68 -4.56
N CYS A 105 -1.00 -4.74 -4.96
CA CYS A 105 -0.25 -5.62 -4.08
C CYS A 105 1.22 -5.63 -4.44
N THR A 106 2.08 -5.93 -3.46
CA THR A 106 3.51 -6.14 -3.67
C THR A 106 3.97 -7.33 -2.84
N SER A 107 4.63 -8.28 -3.49
CA SER A 107 5.30 -9.40 -2.84
C SER A 107 6.76 -9.41 -3.27
N ARG A 108 7.63 -8.86 -2.43
CA ARG A 108 9.06 -8.70 -2.68
C ARG A 108 9.88 -9.60 -1.77
N ARG A 109 11.09 -9.94 -2.20
CA ARG A 109 12.07 -10.66 -1.37
C ARG A 109 12.68 -9.78 -0.29
N THR A 110 12.81 -8.50 -0.54
CA THR A 110 13.61 -7.57 0.28
C THR A 110 12.80 -6.59 1.12
N ILE A 111 11.51 -6.45 0.86
CA ILE A 111 10.61 -5.52 1.55
C ILE A 111 9.42 -6.31 2.12
N PRO A 112 8.89 -5.94 3.31
CA PRO A 112 7.71 -6.60 3.85
C PRO A 112 6.57 -6.67 2.83
N ASP A 113 6.00 -7.86 2.66
CA ASP A 113 4.88 -8.09 1.76
C ASP A 113 3.70 -7.17 2.08
N ARG A 114 3.12 -6.58 1.04
CA ARG A 114 1.84 -5.86 1.09
C ARG A 114 0.85 -6.56 0.17
N ALA A 115 0.51 -7.77 0.55
CA ALA A 115 -0.27 -8.70 -0.24
C ALA A 115 -1.68 -8.95 0.33
N ASP A 116 -2.02 -8.33 1.45
CA ASP A 116 -3.34 -8.44 2.06
C ASP A 116 -4.27 -7.35 1.49
N VAL A 117 -5.44 -7.77 1.03
CA VAL A 117 -6.45 -6.95 0.35
C VAL A 117 -7.75 -7.00 1.13
N GLU A 118 -8.30 -5.84 1.48
CA GLU A 118 -9.62 -5.74 2.08
C GLU A 118 -10.71 -5.97 1.04
N LEU A 119 -11.62 -6.88 1.30
CA LEU A 119 -12.71 -7.22 0.40
C LEU A 119 -14.09 -6.74 0.89
N GLY A 120 -14.18 -6.33 2.17
CA GLY A 120 -15.45 -5.99 2.79
C GLY A 120 -16.20 -7.21 3.32
N ILE A 121 -17.54 -7.11 3.38
CA ILE A 121 -18.39 -8.17 3.94
C ILE A 121 -19.02 -8.96 2.80
N HIS A 122 -18.89 -10.29 2.86
CA HIS A 122 -19.44 -11.22 1.90
C HIS A 122 -20.31 -12.29 2.61
N LYS A 123 -21.16 -12.98 1.82
CA LYS A 123 -21.99 -14.05 2.31
C LYS A 123 -21.34 -15.41 2.15
N GLY A 124 -21.55 -16.32 3.11
CA GLY A 124 -21.19 -17.71 2.96
C GLY A 124 -21.83 -18.32 1.73
N GLY A 125 -21.05 -19.07 0.94
CA GLY A 125 -21.48 -19.62 -0.35
C GLY A 125 -21.33 -18.68 -1.55
N GLU A 126 -21.02 -17.40 -1.37
CA GLU A 126 -20.70 -16.48 -2.45
C GLU A 126 -19.39 -16.90 -3.16
N VAL A 127 -19.35 -16.77 -4.49
CA VAL A 127 -18.14 -17.04 -5.26
C VAL A 127 -17.43 -15.74 -5.57
N LEU A 128 -16.18 -15.63 -5.14
CA LEU A 128 -15.29 -14.53 -5.47
C LEU A 128 -14.36 -14.94 -6.59
N THR A 129 -14.31 -14.13 -7.64
CA THR A 129 -13.39 -14.33 -8.78
C THR A 129 -12.34 -13.24 -8.75
N PHE A 130 -11.08 -13.66 -8.62
CA PHE A 130 -9.91 -12.79 -8.68
C PHE A 130 -9.29 -12.79 -10.07
N GLU A 131 -8.95 -11.60 -10.55
CA GLU A 131 -8.13 -11.38 -11.72
C GLU A 131 -6.98 -10.47 -11.30
N VAL A 132 -5.77 -10.96 -11.46
CA VAL A 132 -4.55 -10.30 -11.01
C VAL A 132 -3.61 -10.10 -12.18
N GLU A 133 -3.23 -8.86 -12.41
CA GLU A 133 -2.17 -8.49 -13.35
C GLU A 133 -0.89 -8.23 -12.56
N ALA A 134 0.15 -9.03 -12.75
CA ALA A 134 1.43 -8.87 -12.10
C ALA A 134 2.55 -8.55 -13.10
N THR A 135 3.56 -7.86 -12.61
CA THR A 135 4.80 -7.56 -13.33
C THR A 135 5.99 -7.76 -12.39
N VAL A 136 7.21 -7.71 -12.93
CA VAL A 136 8.42 -7.76 -12.11
C VAL A 136 8.44 -6.57 -11.14
N ASP A 137 9.06 -6.76 -10.01
CA ASP A 137 9.54 -5.64 -9.22
C ASP A 137 10.67 -4.92 -9.96
N SER A 138 10.44 -3.67 -10.31
CA SER A 138 11.38 -2.92 -11.14
C SER A 138 12.74 -2.73 -10.47
N MET A 139 12.77 -2.58 -9.15
CA MET A 139 14.01 -2.40 -8.39
C MET A 139 14.80 -3.71 -8.32
N GLU A 140 14.15 -4.80 -7.91
CA GLU A 140 14.79 -6.12 -7.86
C GLU A 140 15.25 -6.57 -9.24
N PHE A 141 14.45 -6.31 -10.30
CA PHE A 141 14.84 -6.64 -11.67
C PHE A 141 16.09 -5.87 -12.12
N CYS A 142 16.22 -4.60 -11.76
CA CYS A 142 17.39 -3.80 -12.13
C CYS A 142 18.65 -4.29 -11.42
N ASP A 143 18.56 -4.69 -10.17
CA ASP A 143 19.68 -5.28 -9.44
C ASP A 143 20.13 -6.59 -10.11
N ASP A 144 19.21 -7.50 -10.42
CA ASP A 144 19.47 -8.75 -11.13
C ASP A 144 20.03 -8.50 -12.54
N ALA A 145 19.52 -7.47 -13.25
CA ALA A 145 19.98 -7.12 -14.60
C ALA A 145 21.40 -6.54 -14.62
N MET A 146 21.83 -5.84 -13.58
CA MET A 146 23.21 -5.37 -13.43
C MET A 146 24.18 -6.54 -13.31
N ASP A 147 23.73 -7.68 -12.79
CA ASP A 147 24.46 -8.94 -12.74
C ASP A 147 24.33 -9.76 -14.04
N GLY A 148 23.66 -9.23 -15.06
CA GLY A 148 23.51 -9.84 -16.39
C GLY A 148 22.29 -10.75 -16.56
N ALA A 149 21.36 -10.80 -15.61
CA ALA A 149 20.13 -11.54 -15.72
C ALA A 149 19.19 -10.91 -16.77
N LYS A 150 18.55 -11.75 -17.57
CA LYS A 150 17.52 -11.36 -18.56
C LYS A 150 16.09 -11.53 -18.02
N TYR A 151 15.94 -12.26 -16.95
CA TYR A 151 14.67 -12.62 -16.34
C TYR A 151 14.80 -12.55 -14.83
N GLN A 152 13.77 -12.09 -14.18
CA GLN A 152 13.59 -12.18 -12.74
C GLN A 152 12.71 -13.38 -12.41
N GLU A 153 13.11 -14.18 -11.42
CA GLU A 153 12.30 -15.26 -10.88
C GLU A 153 11.42 -14.73 -9.75
N CYS A 154 10.11 -14.95 -9.87
CA CYS A 154 9.11 -14.52 -8.89
C CYS A 154 8.50 -15.76 -8.21
N ASP A 155 8.49 -15.76 -6.88
CA ASP A 155 7.83 -16.80 -6.11
C ASP A 155 6.32 -16.58 -6.07
N PHE A 156 5.52 -17.61 -6.38
CA PHE A 156 4.08 -17.60 -6.18
C PHE A 156 3.78 -18.17 -4.80
N GLY A 157 3.60 -17.29 -3.83
CA GLY A 157 3.43 -17.61 -2.43
C GLY A 157 2.00 -17.95 -2.05
N GLU A 158 1.66 -17.68 -0.79
CA GLU A 158 0.32 -17.93 -0.26
C GLU A 158 -0.75 -17.11 -0.97
N THR A 159 -1.84 -17.79 -1.39
CA THR A 159 -3.06 -17.15 -1.87
C THR A 159 -4.25 -17.72 -1.12
N SER A 160 -4.92 -16.88 -0.32
CA SER A 160 -6.01 -17.30 0.55
C SER A 160 -7.02 -16.16 0.78
N ILE A 161 -8.24 -16.51 1.17
CA ILE A 161 -9.18 -15.60 1.82
C ILE A 161 -9.23 -15.90 3.31
N PHE A 162 -9.40 -14.88 4.14
CA PHE A 162 -9.40 -15.04 5.60
C PHE A 162 -10.19 -13.95 6.32
N THR A 163 -10.54 -14.23 7.56
CA THR A 163 -11.14 -13.26 8.49
C THR A 163 -10.23 -13.07 9.69
N VAL A 164 -10.28 -11.89 10.29
CA VAL A 164 -9.49 -11.55 11.47
C VAL A 164 -10.38 -11.17 12.64
N ASP A 165 -9.85 -11.33 13.84
CA ASP A 165 -10.40 -10.73 15.05
C ASP A 165 -9.85 -9.31 15.17
N PRO A 166 -10.70 -8.25 15.06
CA PRO A 166 -10.23 -6.87 15.03
C PRO A 166 -9.62 -6.39 16.36
N GLU A 167 -10.05 -6.99 17.49
CA GLU A 167 -9.47 -6.64 18.80
C GLU A 167 -8.08 -7.25 18.98
N CYS A 168 -7.89 -8.49 18.53
CA CYS A 168 -6.57 -9.13 18.53
C CYS A 168 -5.59 -8.42 17.61
N GLU A 169 -6.03 -8.09 16.40
CA GLU A 169 -5.22 -7.35 15.43
C GLU A 169 -4.90 -5.94 15.94
N GLY A 170 -5.90 -5.25 16.49
CA GLY A 170 -5.69 -3.93 17.10
C GLY A 170 -4.69 -3.99 18.25
N TYR A 171 -4.71 -5.04 19.09
CA TYR A 171 -3.75 -5.22 20.16
C TYR A 171 -2.31 -5.41 19.61
N PHE A 172 -2.16 -6.21 18.55
CA PHE A 172 -0.87 -6.41 17.90
C PHE A 172 -0.30 -5.07 17.41
N PHE A 173 -1.07 -4.26 16.68
CA PHE A 173 -0.60 -2.96 16.19
C PHE A 173 -0.40 -1.92 17.29
N ASP A 174 -1.24 -1.91 18.34
CA ASP A 174 -1.03 -1.05 19.51
C ASP A 174 0.34 -1.32 20.18
N LEU A 175 0.73 -2.59 20.26
CA LEU A 175 2.04 -2.98 20.80
C LEU A 175 3.18 -2.66 19.84
N GLU A 176 3.02 -2.85 18.52
CA GLU A 176 4.03 -2.48 17.52
C GLU A 176 4.45 -1.02 17.68
N VAL A 177 3.44 -0.13 17.72
CA VAL A 177 3.68 1.31 17.93
C VAL A 177 4.37 1.58 19.27
N ALA A 178 3.99 0.84 20.33
CA ALA A 178 4.58 1.04 21.64
C ALA A 178 6.04 0.60 21.71
N PHE A 179 6.38 -0.55 21.11
CA PHE A 179 7.76 -1.03 21.04
C PHE A 179 8.64 -0.04 20.27
N ASP A 180 8.17 0.41 19.10
CA ASP A 180 8.90 1.42 18.30
C ASP A 180 9.06 2.73 19.08
N ALA A 181 8.03 3.18 19.79
CA ALA A 181 8.08 4.42 20.57
C ALA A 181 9.11 4.38 21.70
N LEU A 182 9.38 3.21 22.31
CA LEU A 182 10.35 3.08 23.40
C LEU A 182 11.76 3.61 23.05
N ASP A 183 12.15 3.52 21.78
CA ASP A 183 13.47 4.00 21.34
C ASP A 183 13.55 5.53 21.25
N TYR A 184 12.40 6.21 21.13
CA TYR A 184 12.31 7.66 20.93
C TYR A 184 11.88 8.42 22.18
N ILE A 185 11.27 7.76 23.19
CA ILE A 185 10.85 8.39 24.44
C ILE A 185 12.09 8.72 25.28
N LYS A 186 12.36 10.02 25.48
CA LYS A 186 13.50 10.53 26.23
C LYS A 186 13.24 10.65 27.74
N ASP A 187 11.98 10.78 28.13
CA ASP A 187 11.58 10.84 29.54
C ASP A 187 11.56 9.41 30.12
N GLU A 188 12.52 9.10 30.97
CA GLU A 188 12.67 7.76 31.57
C GLU A 188 11.46 7.34 32.41
N HIS A 189 10.72 8.28 33.00
CA HIS A 189 9.52 7.97 33.77
C HIS A 189 8.36 7.55 32.83
N ILE A 190 8.15 8.31 31.74
CA ILE A 190 7.18 7.95 30.71
C ILE A 190 7.56 6.63 30.06
N LYS A 191 8.83 6.48 29.66
CA LYS A 191 9.36 5.25 29.08
C LYS A 191 9.11 4.02 29.96
N SER A 192 9.35 4.15 31.27
CA SER A 192 9.08 3.07 32.23
C SER A 192 7.59 2.72 32.32
N LYS A 193 6.70 3.69 32.23
CA LYS A 193 5.25 3.44 32.23
C LYS A 193 4.77 2.74 30.95
N VAL A 194 5.28 3.15 29.78
CA VAL A 194 4.99 2.49 28.50
C VAL A 194 5.49 1.04 28.53
N TYR A 195 6.72 0.83 29.01
CA TYR A 195 7.28 -0.50 29.17
C TYR A 195 6.42 -1.37 30.10
N ALA A 196 5.98 -0.83 31.26
CA ALA A 196 5.13 -1.55 32.17
C ALA A 196 3.74 -1.87 31.56
N ALA A 197 3.18 -1.00 30.72
CA ALA A 197 1.94 -1.26 30.01
C ALA A 197 2.08 -2.45 29.04
N ILE A 198 3.19 -2.53 28.31
CA ILE A 198 3.51 -3.66 27.42
C ILE A 198 3.67 -4.95 28.24
N ASP A 199 4.55 -4.92 29.26
CA ASP A 199 4.87 -6.06 30.11
C ASP A 199 3.62 -6.62 30.81
N ASP A 200 2.87 -5.77 31.52
CA ASP A 200 1.64 -6.16 32.23
C ASP A 200 0.59 -6.77 31.28
N SER A 201 0.42 -6.20 30.09
CA SER A 201 -0.59 -6.67 29.14
C SER A 201 -0.20 -7.98 28.46
N LEU A 202 1.06 -8.16 28.05
CA LEU A 202 1.50 -9.41 27.44
C LEU A 202 1.40 -10.60 28.42
N HIS A 203 1.58 -10.38 29.72
CA HIS A 203 1.42 -11.42 30.73
C HIS A 203 -0.05 -11.79 31.03
N VAL A 204 -1.03 -11.06 30.48
CA VAL A 204 -2.46 -11.43 30.56
C VAL A 204 -2.81 -12.46 29.48
N VAL A 205 -2.00 -12.60 28.42
CA VAL A 205 -2.29 -13.51 27.32
C VAL A 205 -2.00 -14.96 27.74
N ASP A 206 -2.99 -15.82 27.57
CA ASP A 206 -2.96 -17.24 27.97
C ASP A 206 -2.49 -18.12 26.80
N TYR A 207 -1.21 -18.05 26.43
CA TYR A 207 -0.63 -18.67 25.22
C TYR A 207 -0.77 -20.19 25.11
N ASP A 208 -1.00 -20.90 26.23
CA ASP A 208 -1.04 -22.37 26.30
C ASP A 208 -2.45 -22.96 26.09
N PHE A 209 -3.45 -22.11 25.82
CA PHE A 209 -4.84 -22.52 25.65
C PHE A 209 -5.24 -22.67 24.18
N GLU A 210 -6.46 -23.18 23.95
CA GLU A 210 -7.07 -23.25 22.62
C GLU A 210 -7.21 -21.84 22.00
N PRO A 211 -7.12 -21.70 20.66
CA PRO A 211 -7.06 -20.40 19.99
C PRO A 211 -8.15 -19.39 20.39
N ASP A 212 -9.37 -19.85 20.64
CA ASP A 212 -10.47 -18.95 21.06
C ASP A 212 -10.22 -18.38 22.46
N ALA A 213 -9.76 -19.19 23.41
CA ALA A 213 -9.43 -18.73 24.76
C ALA A 213 -8.23 -17.77 24.75
N VAL A 214 -7.25 -18.02 23.86
CA VAL A 214 -6.13 -17.08 23.65
C VAL A 214 -6.66 -15.74 23.14
N ARG A 215 -7.55 -15.71 22.14
CA ARG A 215 -8.16 -14.47 21.63
C ARG A 215 -8.91 -13.71 22.72
N GLU A 216 -9.72 -14.39 23.52
CA GLU A 216 -10.39 -13.76 24.66
C GLU A 216 -9.41 -13.15 25.66
N SER A 217 -8.27 -13.80 25.90
CA SER A 217 -7.21 -13.26 26.75
C SER A 217 -6.51 -12.05 26.12
N MET A 218 -6.32 -12.06 24.80
CA MET A 218 -5.80 -10.90 24.05
C MET A 218 -6.74 -9.69 24.14
N HIS A 219 -8.06 -9.89 24.09
CA HIS A 219 -9.02 -8.80 24.32
C HIS A 219 -8.85 -8.18 25.72
N ARG A 220 -8.72 -9.01 26.76
CA ARG A 220 -8.43 -8.51 28.11
C ARG A 220 -7.08 -7.79 28.20
N ALA A 221 -6.07 -8.33 27.56
CA ALA A 221 -4.74 -7.76 27.50
C ALA A 221 -4.76 -6.36 26.84
N ARG A 222 -5.46 -6.22 25.70
CA ARG A 222 -5.63 -4.93 25.01
C ARG A 222 -6.31 -3.90 25.91
N GLN A 223 -7.40 -4.30 26.60
CA GLN A 223 -8.10 -3.39 27.52
C GLN A 223 -7.19 -2.91 28.66
N LEU A 224 -6.37 -3.81 29.22
CA LEU A 224 -5.38 -3.43 30.23
C LEU A 224 -4.34 -2.47 29.67
N TYR A 225 -3.79 -2.78 28.49
CA TYR A 225 -2.81 -1.93 27.80
C TYR A 225 -3.37 -0.51 27.57
N LEU A 226 -4.52 -0.39 26.92
CA LEU A 226 -5.14 0.91 26.63
C LEU A 226 -5.45 1.70 27.91
N LYS A 227 -5.89 1.03 28.96
CA LYS A 227 -6.06 1.66 30.27
C LYS A 227 -4.73 2.22 30.79
N ARG A 228 -3.65 1.44 30.81
CA ARG A 228 -2.34 1.86 31.29
C ARG A 228 -1.80 3.05 30.48
N ILE A 229 -1.92 3.01 29.16
CA ILE A 229 -1.48 4.11 28.28
C ILE A 229 -2.29 5.39 28.54
N SER A 230 -3.62 5.29 28.77
CA SER A 230 -4.46 6.44 29.06
C SER A 230 -4.18 7.12 30.41
N GLU A 231 -3.56 6.39 31.36
CA GLU A 231 -3.17 6.91 32.66
C GLU A 231 -1.80 7.66 32.63
N ILE A 232 -1.10 7.67 31.48
CA ILE A 232 0.18 8.36 31.34
C ILE A 232 -0.06 9.86 31.11
N GLU A 233 0.51 10.69 31.95
CA GLU A 233 0.55 12.14 31.76
C GLU A 233 1.65 12.50 30.75
N TRP A 234 1.24 12.72 29.51
CA TRP A 234 2.17 13.09 28.44
C TRP A 234 2.57 14.56 28.56
N SER A 235 3.88 14.83 28.57
CA SER A 235 4.43 16.20 28.69
C SER A 235 4.33 17.03 27.41
N ALA A 236 4.20 16.38 26.25
CA ALA A 236 4.11 17.04 24.95
C ALA A 236 2.67 17.16 24.47
N GLN A 237 2.28 18.37 24.07
CA GLN A 237 0.96 18.67 23.48
C GLN A 237 1.09 19.09 22.01
N SER A 238 2.02 18.50 21.29
CA SER A 238 2.18 18.78 19.86
C SER A 238 1.09 18.08 19.06
N ARG A 239 0.52 18.81 18.09
CA ARG A 239 -0.37 18.23 17.07
C ARG A 239 0.44 17.94 15.82
N VAL A 240 0.34 16.73 15.31
CA VAL A 240 0.95 16.32 14.04
C VAL A 240 -0.18 16.00 13.07
N MET A 241 -0.14 16.60 11.89
CA MET A 241 -1.00 16.22 10.77
C MET A 241 -0.22 15.26 9.89
N LEU A 242 -0.80 14.09 9.68
CA LEU A 242 -0.24 13.07 8.79
C LEU A 242 -1.06 13.06 7.51
N THR A 243 -0.39 13.16 6.36
CA THR A 243 -0.99 12.98 5.05
C THR A 243 -0.12 12.05 4.23
N GLY A 244 -0.73 11.16 3.47
CA GLY A 244 -0.01 10.29 2.55
C GLY A 244 0.43 11.04 1.30
N HIS A 245 1.51 10.57 0.67
CA HIS A 245 1.97 10.95 -0.66
C HIS A 245 2.68 9.77 -1.31
N SER A 246 2.64 9.69 -2.64
CA SER A 246 3.40 8.69 -3.40
C SER A 246 4.10 9.39 -4.55
N HIS A 247 5.41 9.57 -4.44
CA HIS A 247 6.23 9.96 -5.58
C HIS A 247 6.33 8.80 -6.58
N ILE A 248 6.07 9.07 -7.86
CA ILE A 248 6.16 8.08 -8.95
C ILE A 248 6.94 8.69 -10.09
N ASP A 249 8.15 8.21 -10.31
CA ASP A 249 8.93 8.61 -11.48
C ASP A 249 8.22 8.27 -12.79
N VAL A 250 8.13 9.22 -13.69
CA VAL A 250 7.59 9.06 -15.04
C VAL A 250 8.71 8.71 -16.02
N ALA A 251 9.39 7.81 -15.72
CA ALA A 251 10.32 6.70 -15.92
C ALA A 251 11.55 6.88 -15.02
N TRP A 252 12.06 5.76 -14.54
CA TRP A 252 13.31 5.68 -13.78
C TRP A 252 14.06 4.39 -14.13
N LEU A 253 14.06 3.39 -13.23
CA LEU A 253 14.50 2.02 -13.52
C LEU A 253 13.42 1.22 -14.26
N TRP A 254 12.44 1.88 -14.82
CA TRP A 254 11.37 1.34 -15.65
C TRP A 254 10.99 2.31 -16.76
N ARG A 255 10.29 1.81 -17.76
CA ARG A 255 9.80 2.60 -18.89
C ARG A 255 8.51 3.34 -18.56
N VAL A 256 8.15 4.33 -19.38
CA VAL A 256 6.89 5.11 -19.23
C VAL A 256 5.65 4.20 -19.21
N GLN A 257 5.65 3.10 -19.97
CA GLN A 257 4.55 2.13 -19.94
C GLN A 257 4.33 1.55 -18.53
N GLU A 258 5.42 1.30 -17.80
CA GLU A 258 5.30 0.81 -16.42
C GLU A 258 4.81 1.90 -15.47
N SER A 259 5.12 3.18 -15.71
CA SER A 259 4.54 4.28 -14.92
C SER A 259 3.03 4.33 -15.02
N ILE A 260 2.44 3.96 -16.18
CA ILE A 260 0.98 3.82 -16.34
C ILE A 260 0.42 2.76 -15.38
N ARG A 261 1.04 1.58 -15.32
CA ARG A 261 0.62 0.48 -14.44
C ARG A 261 0.86 0.79 -12.95
N LYS A 262 2.02 1.41 -12.62
CA LYS A 262 2.31 1.86 -11.24
C LYS A 262 1.29 2.87 -10.75
N SER A 263 0.91 3.83 -11.58
CA SER A 263 -0.14 4.81 -11.24
C SER A 263 -1.47 4.12 -10.96
N ALA A 264 -1.86 3.15 -11.79
CA ALA A 264 -3.10 2.38 -11.58
C ALA A 264 -3.07 1.61 -10.25
N ARG A 265 -1.96 0.92 -9.92
CA ARG A 265 -1.79 0.21 -8.64
C ARG A 265 -1.87 1.16 -7.45
N THR A 266 -1.13 2.27 -7.50
CA THR A 266 -1.10 3.27 -6.43
C THR A 266 -2.46 3.90 -6.23
N PHE A 267 -3.11 4.38 -7.30
CA PHE A 267 -4.41 5.06 -7.21
C PHE A 267 -5.51 4.11 -6.72
N THR A 268 -5.50 2.86 -7.20
CA THR A 268 -6.43 1.83 -6.70
C THR A 268 -6.23 1.59 -5.21
N ASN A 269 -4.98 1.40 -4.78
CA ASN A 269 -4.68 1.10 -3.38
C ASN A 269 -5.11 2.23 -2.46
N VAL A 270 -4.72 3.46 -2.78
CA VAL A 270 -5.04 4.64 -1.96
C VAL A 270 -6.55 4.90 -1.90
N THR A 271 -7.25 4.85 -3.05
CA THR A 271 -8.71 5.07 -3.05
C THR A 271 -9.47 3.98 -2.32
N SER A 272 -8.95 2.75 -2.30
CA SER A 272 -9.54 1.65 -1.54
C SER A 272 -9.29 1.79 -0.03
N LEU A 273 -8.09 2.24 0.37
CA LEU A 273 -7.81 2.58 1.77
C LEU A 273 -8.69 3.73 2.27
N MET A 274 -8.97 4.74 1.44
CA MET A 274 -9.88 5.83 1.78
C MET A 274 -11.35 5.38 1.98
N ASP A 275 -11.74 4.25 1.41
CA ASP A 275 -13.07 3.67 1.68
C ASP A 275 -13.13 3.03 3.07
N ILE A 276 -11.98 2.51 3.55
CA ILE A 276 -11.86 1.83 4.84
C ILE A 276 -11.59 2.84 5.96
N TYR A 277 -10.76 3.86 5.68
CA TYR A 277 -10.31 4.89 6.61
C TYR A 277 -10.81 6.26 6.15
N PRO A 278 -12.02 6.67 6.55
CA PRO A 278 -12.61 7.93 6.09
C PRO A 278 -11.80 9.19 6.47
N GLU A 279 -11.00 9.11 7.53
CA GLU A 279 -10.10 10.17 7.99
C GLU A 279 -8.81 10.30 7.18
N MET A 280 -8.49 9.30 6.35
CA MET A 280 -7.27 9.28 5.55
C MET A 280 -7.27 10.41 4.53
N THR A 281 -6.16 11.17 4.51
CA THR A 281 -5.89 12.16 3.47
C THR A 281 -4.63 11.77 2.69
N PHE A 282 -4.61 12.13 1.41
CA PHE A 282 -3.50 11.80 0.52
C PHE A 282 -3.34 12.93 -0.51
N GLY A 283 -2.10 13.33 -0.78
CA GLY A 283 -1.76 14.28 -1.81
C GLY A 283 -1.02 13.60 -2.96
N GLN A 284 -1.33 13.94 -4.20
CA GLN A 284 -0.61 13.46 -5.38
C GLN A 284 -0.31 14.60 -6.33
N SER A 285 0.93 14.67 -6.75
CA SER A 285 1.44 15.58 -7.77
C SER A 285 1.32 14.97 -9.17
N GLU A 286 1.84 15.67 -10.17
CA GLU A 286 2.05 15.21 -11.54
C GLU A 286 0.78 14.90 -12.33
N ALA A 287 0.29 15.90 -13.07
CA ALA A 287 -0.92 15.78 -13.88
C ALA A 287 -0.87 14.61 -14.89
N VAL A 288 0.33 14.25 -15.36
CA VAL A 288 0.52 13.14 -16.31
C VAL A 288 0.09 11.80 -15.74
N LEU A 289 0.27 11.55 -14.43
CA LEU A 289 -0.15 10.30 -13.77
C LEU A 289 -1.67 10.16 -13.81
N TYR A 290 -2.38 11.26 -13.57
CA TYR A 290 -3.84 11.32 -13.66
C TYR A 290 -4.32 11.12 -15.11
N ASP A 291 -3.64 11.71 -16.08
CA ASP A 291 -3.95 11.55 -17.50
C ASP A 291 -3.74 10.09 -17.96
N MET A 292 -2.66 9.45 -17.50
CA MET A 292 -2.40 8.03 -17.74
C MET A 292 -3.53 7.14 -17.18
N VAL A 293 -3.91 7.35 -15.91
CA VAL A 293 -5.00 6.57 -15.30
C VAL A 293 -6.34 6.87 -15.98
N LYS A 294 -6.62 8.13 -16.34
CA LYS A 294 -7.83 8.50 -17.07
C LYS A 294 -7.97 7.75 -18.40
N ARG A 295 -6.88 7.65 -19.17
CA ARG A 295 -6.88 7.01 -20.49
C ARG A 295 -6.92 5.49 -20.45
N HIS A 296 -6.19 4.88 -19.51
CA HIS A 296 -6.00 3.43 -19.49
C HIS A 296 -6.88 2.71 -18.45
N TYR A 297 -7.30 3.39 -17.39
CA TYR A 297 -8.06 2.82 -16.27
C TYR A 297 -9.22 3.76 -15.85
N PRO A 298 -10.19 4.04 -16.76
CA PRO A 298 -11.22 5.04 -16.49
C PRO A 298 -12.06 4.75 -15.25
N GLU A 299 -12.27 3.50 -14.86
CA GLU A 299 -12.98 3.13 -13.63
C GLU A 299 -12.24 3.60 -12.38
N ILE A 300 -10.90 3.48 -12.36
CA ILE A 300 -10.05 3.97 -11.27
C ILE A 300 -10.11 5.50 -11.23
N TYR A 301 -10.09 6.14 -12.41
CA TYR A 301 -10.14 7.60 -12.51
C TYR A 301 -11.46 8.19 -11.99
N GLU A 302 -12.61 7.56 -12.27
CA GLU A 302 -13.88 8.03 -11.72
C GLU A 302 -13.94 7.89 -10.20
N LYS A 303 -13.44 6.78 -9.63
CA LYS A 303 -13.32 6.63 -8.18
C LYS A 303 -12.41 7.68 -7.56
N LEU A 304 -11.28 7.99 -8.22
CA LEU A 304 -10.39 9.08 -7.82
C LEU A 304 -11.10 10.43 -7.76
N LYS A 305 -11.91 10.77 -8.79
CA LYS A 305 -12.68 12.03 -8.82
C LYS A 305 -13.62 12.16 -7.63
N GLU A 306 -14.26 11.06 -7.23
CA GLU A 306 -15.09 11.03 -6.02
C GLU A 306 -14.27 11.38 -4.77
N LYS A 307 -13.06 10.83 -4.63
CA LYS A 307 -12.16 11.10 -3.49
C LYS A 307 -11.65 12.53 -3.49
N VAL A 308 -11.37 13.11 -4.66
CA VAL A 308 -11.01 14.54 -4.80
C VAL A 308 -12.19 15.45 -4.42
N ALA A 309 -13.39 15.11 -4.82
CA ALA A 309 -14.60 15.85 -4.50
C ALA A 309 -14.94 15.79 -2.99
N ALA A 310 -14.71 14.63 -2.36
CA ALA A 310 -14.87 14.43 -0.91
C ALA A 310 -13.79 15.13 -0.07
N GLY A 311 -12.70 15.61 -0.67
CA GLY A 311 -11.59 16.26 0.04
C GLY A 311 -10.62 15.31 0.74
N GLN A 312 -10.74 14.00 0.50
CA GLN A 312 -9.78 13.01 0.99
C GLN A 312 -8.50 12.99 0.15
N TRP A 313 -8.64 13.21 -1.17
CA TRP A 313 -7.51 13.28 -2.10
C TRP A 313 -7.25 14.74 -2.48
N ASP A 314 -6.06 15.23 -2.16
CA ASP A 314 -5.64 16.58 -2.53
C ASP A 314 -4.73 16.55 -3.78
N ILE A 315 -4.92 17.57 -4.62
CA ILE A 315 -4.09 17.81 -5.78
C ILE A 315 -2.97 18.74 -5.33
N CYS A 316 -1.78 18.20 -5.15
CA CYS A 316 -0.61 18.98 -4.77
C CYS A 316 0.30 19.24 -5.97
N GLY A 317 0.92 20.45 -5.99
CA GLY A 317 1.70 20.89 -7.13
C GLY A 317 0.82 21.09 -8.38
N ASN A 318 1.28 21.89 -9.31
CA ASN A 318 0.57 22.16 -10.55
C ASN A 318 1.45 21.82 -11.75
N VAL A 319 2.31 20.82 -11.63
CA VAL A 319 3.23 20.44 -12.71
C VAL A 319 2.64 19.30 -13.54
N TRP A 320 3.00 19.26 -14.80
CA TRP A 320 2.65 18.14 -15.67
C TRP A 320 3.43 16.88 -15.26
N VAL A 321 4.76 17.02 -15.10
CA VAL A 321 5.66 16.00 -14.56
C VAL A 321 6.70 16.69 -13.67
N GLU A 322 7.19 16.02 -12.65
CA GLU A 322 8.29 16.51 -11.83
C GLU A 322 9.57 16.61 -12.68
N ALA A 323 10.12 17.81 -12.79
CA ALA A 323 11.26 18.10 -13.65
C ALA A 323 12.51 18.44 -12.85
N ASP A 324 13.68 17.99 -13.32
CA ASP A 324 14.95 18.50 -12.80
C ASP A 324 15.08 19.99 -13.16
N THR A 325 15.04 20.84 -12.14
CA THR A 325 14.99 22.29 -12.32
C THR A 325 16.34 22.88 -12.69
N ASN A 326 17.45 22.17 -12.52
CA ASN A 326 18.79 22.61 -12.90
C ASN A 326 19.12 22.35 -14.35
N ILE A 327 18.51 21.32 -14.96
CA ILE A 327 18.76 20.94 -16.35
C ILE A 327 17.73 21.56 -17.29
N SER A 328 16.48 21.68 -16.84
CA SER A 328 15.38 22.19 -17.65
C SER A 328 15.50 23.71 -17.90
N SER A 329 15.12 24.15 -19.09
CA SER A 329 15.04 25.60 -19.39
C SER A 329 13.88 26.25 -18.61
N GLY A 330 13.97 27.57 -18.37
CA GLY A 330 12.90 28.33 -17.72
C GLY A 330 11.57 28.23 -18.49
N GLU A 331 11.58 28.24 -19.83
CA GLU A 331 10.39 28.02 -20.66
C GLU A 331 9.78 26.63 -20.44
N SER A 332 10.60 25.59 -20.32
CA SER A 332 10.11 24.25 -20.01
C SER A 332 9.45 24.18 -18.65
N LEU A 333 10.05 24.80 -17.63
CA LEU A 333 9.49 24.84 -16.27
C LEU A 333 8.14 25.59 -16.23
N ILE A 334 8.03 26.71 -16.96
CA ILE A 334 6.76 27.45 -17.10
C ILE A 334 5.69 26.55 -17.75
N ARG A 335 6.05 25.80 -18.79
CA ARG A 335 5.11 24.87 -19.45
C ARG A 335 4.68 23.72 -18.57
N GLN A 336 5.53 23.20 -17.70
CA GLN A 336 5.15 22.20 -16.70
C GLN A 336 3.99 22.70 -15.83
N VAL A 337 4.13 23.94 -15.33
CA VAL A 337 3.09 24.57 -14.51
C VAL A 337 1.83 24.87 -15.32
N LEU A 338 1.98 25.39 -16.54
CA LEU A 338 0.85 25.74 -17.39
C LEU A 338 0.00 24.52 -17.71
N TYR A 339 0.59 23.45 -18.24
CA TYR A 339 -0.15 22.24 -18.61
C TYR A 339 -0.74 21.52 -17.41
N GLY A 340 0.01 21.42 -16.30
CA GLY A 340 -0.51 20.82 -15.07
C GLY A 340 -1.69 21.61 -14.50
N THR A 341 -1.56 22.94 -14.42
CA THR A 341 -2.65 23.82 -13.95
C THR A 341 -3.90 23.71 -14.83
N GLU A 342 -3.75 23.75 -16.16
CA GLU A 342 -4.87 23.62 -17.09
C GLU A 342 -5.57 22.26 -16.96
N PHE A 343 -4.80 21.18 -16.81
CA PHE A 343 -5.33 19.83 -16.59
C PHE A 343 -6.16 19.79 -15.30
N PHE A 344 -5.59 20.15 -14.18
CA PHE A 344 -6.26 20.06 -12.88
C PHE A 344 -7.49 20.98 -12.80
N LYS A 345 -7.41 22.20 -13.37
CA LYS A 345 -8.55 23.10 -13.44
C LYS A 345 -9.69 22.51 -14.28
N ARG A 346 -9.37 21.92 -15.42
CA ARG A 346 -10.36 21.28 -16.33
C ARG A 346 -11.01 20.06 -15.71
N GLU A 347 -10.20 19.19 -15.10
CA GLU A 347 -10.66 17.88 -14.62
C GLU A 347 -11.33 17.96 -13.23
N PHE A 348 -10.85 18.80 -12.36
CA PHE A 348 -11.25 18.85 -10.94
C PHE A 348 -11.72 20.23 -10.46
N GLY A 349 -11.62 21.27 -11.29
CA GLY A 349 -11.95 22.64 -10.88
C GLY A 349 -11.02 23.21 -9.81
N LYS A 350 -9.89 22.58 -9.55
CA LYS A 350 -8.93 22.93 -8.49
C LYS A 350 -7.59 23.34 -9.08
N VAL A 351 -6.89 24.23 -8.37
CA VAL A 351 -5.51 24.65 -8.66
C VAL A 351 -4.79 24.77 -7.33
N SER A 352 -3.65 24.08 -7.20
CA SER A 352 -2.78 24.20 -6.03
C SER A 352 -2.03 25.54 -6.04
N LYS A 353 -1.72 26.05 -4.87
CA LYS A 353 -0.83 27.20 -4.69
C LYS A 353 0.60 26.81 -4.33
N THR A 354 0.85 25.52 -4.24
CA THR A 354 2.15 24.94 -3.86
C THR A 354 2.80 24.32 -5.09
N TYR A 355 4.07 24.63 -5.29
CA TYR A 355 4.94 23.89 -6.22
C TYR A 355 5.55 22.74 -5.48
N TRP A 356 5.29 21.50 -5.92
CA TRP A 356 5.63 20.30 -5.17
C TRP A 356 6.58 19.41 -5.98
N LEU A 357 7.82 19.27 -5.51
CA LEU A 357 8.87 18.41 -6.08
C LEU A 357 9.60 17.69 -4.93
N PRO A 358 9.13 16.55 -4.46
CA PRO A 358 9.68 15.87 -3.29
C PRO A 358 11.02 15.18 -3.56
N ASP A 359 11.31 14.79 -4.79
CA ASP A 359 12.54 14.07 -5.19
C ASP A 359 13.40 14.91 -6.14
N CYS A 360 13.74 16.14 -5.73
CA CYS A 360 14.56 17.06 -6.50
C CYS A 360 15.97 17.21 -5.89
N PHE A 361 17.00 16.99 -6.71
CA PHE A 361 18.41 17.00 -6.27
C PHE A 361 19.07 18.37 -6.38
N GLY A 362 18.30 19.42 -6.26
CA GLY A 362 18.71 20.80 -6.27
C GLY A 362 17.74 21.68 -7.07
N PHE A 363 17.72 22.97 -6.76
CA PHE A 363 16.80 23.92 -7.35
C PHE A 363 17.59 25.06 -8.02
N THR A 364 17.20 25.42 -9.24
CA THR A 364 17.75 26.58 -9.90
C THR A 364 17.39 27.86 -9.16
N ALA A 365 18.33 28.81 -9.09
CA ALA A 365 18.08 30.12 -8.47
C ALA A 365 16.93 30.92 -9.14
N ALA A 366 16.59 30.60 -10.38
CA ALA A 366 15.49 31.23 -11.11
C ALA A 366 14.11 30.69 -10.70
N LEU A 367 14.04 29.54 -10.01
CA LEU A 367 12.78 28.86 -9.70
C LEU A 367 11.78 29.75 -8.92
N PRO A 368 12.17 30.50 -7.87
CA PRO A 368 11.25 31.38 -7.15
C PRO A 368 10.57 32.42 -8.05
N GLN A 369 11.31 32.99 -9.02
CA GLN A 369 10.74 33.93 -9.98
C GLN A 369 9.73 33.23 -10.90
N ILE A 370 10.04 32.02 -11.36
CA ILE A 370 9.18 31.23 -12.25
C ILE A 370 7.87 30.88 -11.53
N ILE A 371 7.95 30.30 -10.35
CA ILE A 371 6.75 29.86 -9.61
C ILE A 371 5.86 31.02 -9.22
N ASN A 372 6.43 32.14 -8.75
CA ASN A 372 5.69 33.38 -8.46
C ASN A 372 5.02 33.92 -9.72
N GLY A 373 5.72 33.95 -10.87
CA GLY A 373 5.17 34.35 -12.17
C GLY A 373 4.02 33.47 -12.64
N CYS A 374 4.00 32.20 -12.21
CA CYS A 374 2.91 31.25 -12.47
C CYS A 374 1.78 31.30 -11.42
N GLY A 375 1.84 32.21 -10.44
CA GLY A 375 0.79 32.41 -9.43
C GLY A 375 0.81 31.43 -8.26
N MET A 376 1.96 30.79 -8.00
CA MET A 376 2.16 29.92 -6.83
C MET A 376 2.72 30.71 -5.65
N GLU A 377 2.39 30.30 -4.45
CA GLU A 377 2.73 30.99 -3.20
C GLU A 377 3.80 30.26 -2.37
N ASN A 378 3.92 28.91 -2.55
CA ASN A 378 4.81 28.05 -1.77
C ASN A 378 5.57 27.08 -2.67
#